data_0c1262a79db58c90eaf98361a94df23b
#
_entry.id   0c1262a79db58c90eaf98361a94df23b
#
_cell.length_a   1.000
_cell.length_b   1.000
_cell.length_c   1.000
_cell.angle_alpha   90.00
_cell.angle_beta   90.00
_cell.angle_gamma   90.00
#
_symmetry.space_group_name_H-M   'P 1'
#
loop_
_entity.id
_entity.type
_entity.pdbx_description
1 polymer ?
#
loop_
_entity_poly.entity_id
_entity_poly.type
_entity_poly.pdbx_seq_one_letter_code
_entity_poly.pdbx_strand_id
1 'polypeptide(L)'
;MNSAPVASATASLDDPFYYLTNFRYVLAWVEARHYDLLSAAERDAISHFETLPQASQALLVRMVMRKGELFRLDKLSYAEIGDAEQALAPLVVLGWVDNAPQLSSRELFRLLRLSELRQALAGEINNAGLARNSTKAALQAALEASLEVSAPLQQWWPTATTQIVQLTVMALCDRLRLMFFGNLRQDWAEFVLTELGLQRFEQVPLTAESRAFQSRNEVTTYLTLHRLRERLDDGELPQALSIEVPPASSNRWLASRRARLLLAIGREAERGGDAELALTLYADANNSDARIRRLRVLERLGRYSDAYELTISALGAQPNEGESQALMRLLPRLARKLPQQVDHSAWADQQAAQAPTYVLHLPGPQPVERAVADYMATPNAPVYYVENSLLTGLFGLLLWPAIFKPLPGAFFHPFHSGPADLYREDFVSQRQVDITACLAQLDDGRYQDTILRTWHAKQGIASPFVHWGIVSEELLTLALKCLPPAHLRACFMRLIDDLKHNRAGLPDLIQLMPDAPPGEPRYKMIEVKGPGDRLQDNQRRWISFFCRRGMPVEVCHVRWQPASEAQGSQPERFEREESEREDAE
;
A
#
# COMPACT_ATOMS: atom_id res chain seq x y z
N MET A 1 14.36 -23.81 23.69
CA MET A 1 14.34 -23.47 22.25
C MET A 1 13.23 -24.29 21.61
N ASN A 2 11.99 -23.81 21.69
CA ASN A 2 10.85 -24.45 21.01
C ASN A 2 10.57 -23.64 19.74
N SER A 3 11.01 -24.17 18.60
CA SER A 3 10.45 -23.78 17.32
C SER A 3 8.98 -24.20 17.35
N ALA A 4 8.07 -23.22 17.39
CA ALA A 4 6.65 -23.49 17.20
C ALA A 4 6.47 -24.27 15.89
N PRO A 5 5.61 -25.28 15.84
CA PRO A 5 5.40 -26.06 14.65
C PRO A 5 4.86 -25.13 13.56
N VAL A 6 5.60 -24.99 12.48
CA VAL A 6 5.09 -24.45 11.22
C VAL A 6 4.17 -25.52 10.63
N ALA A 7 3.00 -25.67 11.21
CA ALA A 7 1.92 -26.40 10.58
C ALA A 7 1.34 -25.47 9.51
N SER A 8 1.55 -25.78 8.26
CA SER A 8 0.76 -25.26 7.16
C SER A 8 -0.65 -25.87 7.30
N ALA A 9 -1.45 -25.30 8.15
CA ALA A 9 -2.85 -25.68 8.28
C ALA A 9 -3.70 -24.59 7.60
N THR A 10 -3.63 -24.55 6.27
CA THR A 10 -4.70 -23.92 5.50
C THR A 10 -5.89 -24.87 5.59
N ALA A 11 -6.93 -24.46 6.29
CA ALA A 11 -8.20 -25.18 6.29
C ALA A 11 -8.74 -25.20 4.85
N SER A 12 -9.15 -26.38 4.36
CA SER A 12 -9.82 -26.49 3.07
C SER A 12 -11.08 -25.63 3.07
N LEU A 13 -11.38 -24.97 1.94
CA LEU A 13 -12.66 -24.27 1.73
C LEU A 13 -13.89 -25.19 1.86
N ASP A 14 -13.69 -26.50 1.76
CA ASP A 14 -14.73 -27.50 1.98
C ASP A 14 -15.09 -27.65 3.46
N ASP A 15 -14.25 -27.15 4.39
CA ASP A 15 -14.58 -27.09 5.81
C ASP A 15 -15.45 -25.85 6.08
N PRO A 16 -16.73 -25.99 6.49
CA PRO A 16 -17.59 -24.86 6.79
C PRO A 16 -17.06 -23.99 7.94
N PHE A 17 -16.12 -24.48 8.77
CA PHE A 17 -15.48 -23.77 9.86
C PHE A 17 -14.07 -23.26 9.54
N TYR A 18 -13.67 -23.19 8.28
CA TYR A 18 -12.34 -22.71 7.86
C TYR A 18 -11.93 -21.40 8.53
N TYR A 19 -12.86 -20.44 8.66
CA TYR A 19 -12.61 -19.14 9.29
C TYR A 19 -12.32 -19.24 10.80
N LEU A 20 -12.96 -20.21 11.48
CA LEU A 20 -12.71 -20.50 12.89
C LEU A 20 -11.33 -21.14 13.09
N THR A 21 -10.95 -22.07 12.23
CA THR A 21 -9.63 -22.70 12.25
C THR A 21 -8.53 -21.64 12.09
N ASN A 22 -8.70 -20.70 11.16
CA ASN A 22 -7.78 -19.60 10.94
C ASN A 22 -7.72 -18.63 12.13
N PHE A 23 -8.85 -18.31 12.74
CA PHE A 23 -8.87 -17.48 13.94
C PHE A 23 -8.15 -18.14 15.12
N ARG A 24 -8.38 -19.44 15.35
CA ARG A 24 -7.64 -20.23 16.36
C ARG A 24 -6.13 -20.24 16.10
N TYR A 25 -5.72 -20.35 14.84
CA TYR A 25 -4.31 -20.25 14.46
C TYR A 25 -3.70 -18.91 14.88
N VAL A 26 -4.39 -17.79 14.64
CA VAL A 26 -3.93 -16.46 15.05
C VAL A 26 -3.80 -16.38 16.58
N LEU A 27 -4.79 -16.88 17.34
CA LEU A 27 -4.73 -16.88 18.81
C LEU A 27 -3.53 -17.68 19.32
N ALA A 28 -3.36 -18.92 18.85
CA ALA A 28 -2.24 -19.78 19.23
C ALA A 28 -0.88 -19.15 18.84
N TRP A 29 -0.81 -18.51 17.68
CA TRP A 29 0.37 -17.78 17.25
C TRP A 29 0.71 -16.61 18.18
N VAL A 30 -0.27 -15.77 18.51
CA VAL A 30 -0.10 -14.63 19.41
C VAL A 30 0.31 -15.11 20.79
N GLU A 31 -0.33 -16.14 21.32
CA GLU A 31 0.00 -16.71 22.62
C GLU A 31 1.43 -17.26 22.65
N ALA A 32 1.82 -18.05 21.65
CA ALA A 32 3.17 -18.62 21.58
C ALA A 32 4.28 -17.58 21.46
N ARG A 33 4.02 -16.45 20.78
CA ARG A 33 5.05 -15.47 20.43
C ARG A 33 5.00 -14.15 21.21
N HIS A 34 3.84 -13.80 21.77
CA HIS A 34 3.61 -12.49 22.43
C HIS A 34 3.08 -12.66 23.85
N TYR A 35 3.25 -13.82 24.46
CA TYR A 35 2.74 -14.12 25.81
C TYR A 35 3.18 -13.06 26.83
N ASP A 36 4.42 -12.59 26.74
CA ASP A 36 5.02 -11.54 27.56
C ASP A 36 4.37 -10.15 27.36
N LEU A 37 3.73 -9.91 26.24
CA LEU A 37 3.04 -8.66 25.90
C LEU A 37 1.53 -8.70 26.23
N LEU A 38 0.97 -9.90 26.46
CA LEU A 38 -0.43 -10.07 26.83
C LEU A 38 -0.66 -9.71 28.30
N SER A 39 -1.72 -8.94 28.57
CA SER A 39 -2.21 -8.75 29.93
C SER A 39 -2.84 -10.04 30.49
N ALA A 40 -3.03 -10.12 31.83
CA ALA A 40 -3.75 -11.25 32.43
C ALA A 40 -5.15 -11.42 31.82
N ALA A 41 -5.90 -10.33 31.68
CA ALA A 41 -7.25 -10.36 31.11
C ALA A 41 -7.27 -10.82 29.64
N GLU A 42 -6.23 -10.53 28.85
CA GLU A 42 -6.13 -11.01 27.47
C GLU A 42 -5.81 -12.51 27.41
N ARG A 43 -4.95 -13.01 28.28
CA ARG A 43 -4.68 -14.46 28.40
C ARG A 43 -5.92 -15.23 28.85
N ASP A 44 -6.62 -14.70 29.87
CA ASP A 44 -7.87 -15.29 30.36
C ASP A 44 -8.92 -15.33 29.25
N ALA A 45 -9.02 -14.28 28.44
CA ALA A 45 -9.93 -14.25 27.31
C ALA A 45 -9.60 -15.29 26.22
N ILE A 46 -8.31 -15.50 25.90
CA ILE A 46 -7.89 -16.56 24.98
C ILE A 46 -8.30 -17.93 25.53
N SER A 47 -8.01 -18.21 26.80
CA SER A 47 -8.40 -19.46 27.46
C SER A 47 -9.91 -19.65 27.50
N HIS A 48 -10.70 -18.62 27.81
CA HIS A 48 -12.16 -18.69 27.76
C HIS A 48 -12.69 -19.00 26.36
N PHE A 49 -12.09 -18.36 25.32
CA PHE A 49 -12.48 -18.65 23.95
C PHE A 49 -12.32 -20.12 23.59
N GLU A 50 -11.24 -20.75 24.02
CA GLU A 50 -10.97 -22.18 23.76
C GLU A 50 -11.99 -23.12 24.43
N THR A 51 -12.55 -22.71 25.58
CA THR A 51 -13.54 -23.48 26.33
C THR A 51 -14.98 -23.30 25.85
N LEU A 52 -15.23 -22.29 25.01
CA LEU A 52 -16.58 -22.05 24.43
C LEU A 52 -17.03 -23.20 23.54
N PRO A 53 -18.35 -23.47 23.46
CA PRO A 53 -18.92 -24.32 22.42
C PRO A 53 -18.51 -23.88 21.02
N GLN A 54 -18.28 -24.82 20.10
CA GLN A 54 -17.85 -24.50 18.74
C GLN A 54 -18.78 -23.52 18.02
N ALA A 55 -20.10 -23.66 18.20
CA ALA A 55 -21.08 -22.75 17.62
C ALA A 55 -20.91 -21.30 18.13
N SER A 56 -20.60 -21.12 19.42
CA SER A 56 -20.35 -19.82 20.04
C SER A 56 -19.04 -19.21 19.54
N GLN A 57 -17.98 -20.01 19.45
CA GLN A 57 -16.71 -19.56 18.85
C GLN A 57 -16.93 -19.12 17.39
N ALA A 58 -17.63 -19.93 16.59
CA ALA A 58 -17.90 -19.65 15.19
C ALA A 58 -18.73 -18.37 15.02
N LEU A 59 -19.76 -18.18 15.85
CA LEU A 59 -20.59 -16.97 15.83
C LEU A 59 -19.75 -15.71 16.16
N LEU A 60 -18.93 -15.77 17.20
CA LEU A 60 -18.03 -14.67 17.56
C LEU A 60 -17.13 -14.29 16.39
N VAL A 61 -16.47 -15.27 15.76
CA VAL A 61 -15.57 -15.01 14.64
C VAL A 61 -16.31 -14.41 13.44
N ARG A 62 -17.53 -14.91 13.13
CA ARG A 62 -18.38 -14.32 12.09
C ARG A 62 -18.73 -12.85 12.38
N MET A 63 -18.98 -12.51 13.64
CA MET A 63 -19.24 -11.12 14.04
C MET A 63 -17.97 -10.26 13.93
N VAL A 64 -16.82 -10.73 14.43
CA VAL A 64 -15.53 -10.04 14.36
C VAL A 64 -15.09 -9.75 12.91
N MET A 65 -15.44 -10.63 11.98
CA MET A 65 -15.12 -10.46 10.55
C MET A 65 -16.02 -9.44 9.83
N ARG A 66 -17.10 -8.98 10.43
CA ARG A 66 -18.01 -8.00 9.85
C ARG A 66 -17.62 -6.58 10.25
N LYS A 67 -18.02 -5.61 9.43
CA LYS A 67 -17.86 -4.20 9.76
C LYS A 67 -18.84 -3.76 10.85
N GLY A 68 -18.31 -3.07 11.87
CA GLY A 68 -19.07 -2.54 12.98
C GLY A 68 -19.29 -3.54 14.12
N GLU A 69 -19.89 -3.07 15.21
CA GLU A 69 -20.06 -3.82 16.45
C GLU A 69 -21.53 -4.15 16.73
N LEU A 70 -22.48 -3.46 16.09
CA LEU A 70 -23.90 -3.65 16.28
C LEU A 70 -24.49 -4.54 15.19
N PHE A 71 -25.15 -5.61 15.58
CA PHE A 71 -25.72 -6.62 14.70
C PHE A 71 -27.18 -6.90 15.02
N ARG A 72 -27.97 -7.14 13.98
CA ARG A 72 -29.30 -7.72 14.13
C ARG A 72 -29.17 -9.24 14.24
N LEU A 73 -29.78 -9.84 15.24
CA LEU A 73 -29.71 -11.28 15.48
C LEU A 73 -30.33 -12.09 14.32
N ASP A 74 -31.41 -11.60 13.73
CA ASP A 74 -32.04 -12.20 12.54
C ASP A 74 -31.16 -12.21 11.28
N LYS A 75 -30.01 -11.50 11.31
CA LYS A 75 -28.99 -11.47 10.25
C LYS A 75 -27.73 -12.29 10.58
N LEU A 76 -27.70 -12.94 11.71
CA LEU A 76 -26.62 -13.82 12.15
C LEU A 76 -26.96 -15.30 11.94
N SER A 77 -27.69 -15.62 10.87
CA SER A 77 -28.06 -16.98 10.51
C SER A 77 -27.00 -17.60 9.60
N TYR A 78 -26.42 -18.72 10.06
CA TYR A 78 -25.42 -19.50 9.37
C TYR A 78 -25.70 -20.98 9.51
N ALA A 79 -25.69 -21.73 8.41
CA ALA A 79 -26.05 -23.15 8.40
C ALA A 79 -25.16 -24.00 9.33
N GLU A 80 -23.86 -23.67 9.36
CA GLU A 80 -22.87 -24.38 10.17
C GLU A 80 -22.94 -24.07 11.67
N ILE A 81 -23.58 -22.96 12.06
CA ILE A 81 -23.74 -22.54 13.46
C ILE A 81 -25.05 -23.05 14.05
N GLY A 82 -26.09 -23.10 13.20
CA GLY A 82 -27.44 -23.48 13.62
C GLY A 82 -28.17 -22.35 14.35
N ASP A 83 -28.61 -22.61 15.60
CA ASP A 83 -29.33 -21.64 16.41
C ASP A 83 -28.44 -20.52 16.94
N ALA A 84 -28.63 -19.32 16.40
CA ALA A 84 -27.83 -18.15 16.76
C ALA A 84 -28.07 -17.68 18.21
N GLU A 85 -29.26 -17.85 18.77
CA GLU A 85 -29.56 -17.48 20.17
C GLU A 85 -28.81 -18.38 21.15
N GLN A 86 -28.83 -19.69 20.91
CA GLN A 86 -28.07 -20.66 21.71
C GLN A 86 -26.58 -20.42 21.61
N ALA A 87 -26.06 -20.11 20.41
CA ALA A 87 -24.65 -19.80 20.20
C ALA A 87 -24.25 -18.47 20.87
N LEU A 88 -25.16 -17.51 20.98
CA LEU A 88 -24.92 -16.20 21.57
C LEU A 88 -24.86 -16.25 23.11
N ALA A 89 -25.65 -17.08 23.76
CA ALA A 89 -25.82 -17.10 25.21
C ALA A 89 -24.51 -17.21 26.00
N PRO A 90 -23.53 -18.09 25.67
CA PRO A 90 -22.25 -18.13 26.35
C PRO A 90 -21.42 -16.84 26.17
N LEU A 91 -21.56 -16.16 25.03
CA LEU A 91 -20.84 -14.89 24.76
C LEU A 91 -21.41 -13.74 25.60
N VAL A 92 -22.72 -13.73 25.85
CA VAL A 92 -23.38 -12.78 26.74
C VAL A 92 -22.94 -13.01 28.20
N VAL A 93 -22.86 -14.26 28.64
CA VAL A 93 -22.39 -14.61 30.00
C VAL A 93 -20.96 -14.12 30.25
N LEU A 94 -20.09 -14.21 29.24
CA LEU A 94 -18.72 -13.68 29.30
C LEU A 94 -18.64 -12.15 29.18
N GLY A 95 -19.76 -11.47 28.89
CA GLY A 95 -19.77 -10.03 28.65
C GLY A 95 -19.10 -9.62 27.32
N TRP A 96 -18.90 -10.57 26.40
CA TRP A 96 -18.31 -10.29 25.09
C TRP A 96 -19.34 -9.81 24.07
N VAL A 97 -20.61 -10.01 24.38
CA VAL A 97 -21.75 -9.48 23.65
C VAL A 97 -22.73 -8.86 24.65
N ASP A 98 -23.11 -7.62 24.40
CA ASP A 98 -24.26 -6.98 25.05
C ASP A 98 -25.52 -7.29 24.23
N ASN A 99 -26.52 -7.88 24.88
CA ASN A 99 -27.78 -8.26 24.23
C ASN A 99 -28.87 -7.16 24.31
N ALA A 100 -28.58 -6.02 24.96
CA ALA A 100 -29.47 -4.88 25.09
C ALA A 100 -28.72 -3.54 24.98
N PRO A 101 -27.93 -3.32 23.91
CA PRO A 101 -27.08 -2.15 23.80
C PRO A 101 -27.89 -0.85 23.72
N GLN A 102 -27.28 0.22 24.21
CA GLN A 102 -27.81 1.57 24.07
C GLN A 102 -27.64 2.03 22.61
N LEU A 103 -28.75 2.30 21.93
CA LEU A 103 -28.78 2.71 20.52
C LEU A 103 -29.12 4.19 20.41
N SER A 104 -28.28 4.94 19.76
CA SER A 104 -28.56 6.31 19.31
C SER A 104 -29.56 6.32 18.14
N SER A 105 -30.15 7.46 17.87
CA SER A 105 -31.03 7.67 16.71
C SER A 105 -30.32 7.28 15.40
N ARG A 106 -29.06 7.67 15.23
CA ARG A 106 -28.25 7.33 14.04
C ARG A 106 -28.09 5.83 13.86
N GLU A 107 -27.87 5.09 14.95
CA GLU A 107 -27.74 3.63 14.93
C GLU A 107 -29.07 2.94 14.62
N LEU A 108 -30.18 3.44 15.17
CA LEU A 108 -31.53 2.97 14.81
C LEU A 108 -31.78 3.14 13.30
N PHE A 109 -31.53 4.34 12.77
CA PHE A 109 -31.67 4.57 11.33
C PHE A 109 -30.75 3.69 10.49
N ARG A 110 -29.57 3.35 10.96
CA ARG A 110 -28.66 2.43 10.26
C ARG A 110 -29.19 0.99 10.25
N LEU A 111 -29.67 0.49 11.38
CA LEU A 111 -29.97 -0.92 11.62
C LEU A 111 -31.39 -1.33 11.20
N LEU A 112 -32.38 -0.44 11.39
CA LEU A 112 -33.77 -0.76 11.12
C LEU A 112 -34.17 -0.42 9.67
N ARG A 113 -35.13 -1.20 9.14
CA ARG A 113 -35.76 -0.91 7.85
C ARG A 113 -36.75 0.24 8.00
N LEU A 114 -37.11 0.89 6.88
CA LEU A 114 -38.07 2.00 6.91
C LEU A 114 -39.41 1.64 7.55
N SER A 115 -39.94 0.44 7.27
CA SER A 115 -41.17 -0.08 7.88
C SER A 115 -41.05 -0.23 9.40
N GLU A 116 -39.90 -0.69 9.88
CA GLU A 116 -39.62 -0.89 11.31
C GLU A 116 -39.42 0.47 12.01
N LEU A 117 -38.71 1.43 11.38
CA LEU A 117 -38.56 2.79 11.89
C LEU A 117 -39.92 3.49 12.06
N ARG A 118 -40.84 3.29 11.12
CA ARG A 118 -42.20 3.86 11.21
C ARG A 118 -43.01 3.28 12.38
N GLN A 119 -42.74 2.05 12.80
CA GLN A 119 -43.34 1.47 13.98
C GLN A 119 -42.65 1.92 15.26
N ALA A 120 -41.31 1.88 15.26
CA ALA A 120 -40.51 2.26 16.41
C ALA A 120 -40.66 3.74 16.79
N LEU A 121 -40.75 4.62 15.80
CA LEU A 121 -40.79 6.09 15.97
C LEU A 121 -42.16 6.67 15.59
N ALA A 122 -43.25 5.87 15.72
CA ALA A 122 -44.59 6.33 15.31
C ALA A 122 -45.05 7.61 16.05
N GLY A 123 -44.75 7.71 17.35
CA GLY A 123 -45.05 8.88 18.16
C GLY A 123 -44.33 10.13 17.68
N GLU A 124 -43.04 10.00 17.51
CA GLU A 124 -42.13 11.11 17.07
C GLU A 124 -42.46 11.58 15.65
N ILE A 125 -42.75 10.65 14.74
CA ILE A 125 -43.17 10.96 13.36
C ILE A 125 -44.48 11.73 13.35
N ASN A 126 -45.47 11.34 14.16
CA ASN A 126 -46.76 12.02 14.29
C ASN A 126 -46.59 13.39 14.93
N ASN A 127 -45.79 13.50 15.99
CA ASN A 127 -45.54 14.76 16.68
C ASN A 127 -44.81 15.78 15.78
N ALA A 128 -43.92 15.30 14.91
CA ALA A 128 -43.22 16.14 13.93
C ALA A 128 -44.07 16.44 12.68
N GLY A 129 -45.30 15.93 12.57
CA GLY A 129 -46.19 16.17 11.42
C GLY A 129 -45.67 15.61 10.10
N LEU A 130 -44.82 14.57 10.13
CA LEU A 130 -44.19 14.00 8.95
C LEU A 130 -45.15 13.13 8.13
N ALA A 131 -45.06 13.23 6.82
CA ALA A 131 -45.93 12.47 5.92
C ALA A 131 -45.62 10.96 5.99
N ARG A 132 -46.69 10.14 5.89
CA ARG A 132 -46.58 8.66 5.93
C ARG A 132 -45.68 8.07 4.83
N ASN A 133 -45.48 8.78 3.73
CA ASN A 133 -44.64 8.36 2.60
C ASN A 133 -43.21 8.93 2.66
N SER A 134 -42.84 9.61 3.75
CA SER A 134 -41.49 10.17 3.93
C SER A 134 -40.40 9.11 3.75
N THR A 135 -39.33 9.46 3.06
CA THR A 135 -38.16 8.57 2.88
C THR A 135 -37.39 8.42 4.19
N LYS A 136 -36.56 7.38 4.28
CA LYS A 136 -35.70 7.14 5.45
C LYS A 136 -34.79 8.33 5.75
N ALA A 137 -34.20 8.93 4.73
CA ALA A 137 -33.35 10.11 4.86
C ALA A 137 -34.11 11.34 5.36
N ALA A 138 -35.35 11.57 4.87
CA ALA A 138 -36.21 12.66 5.33
C ALA A 138 -36.62 12.50 6.80
N LEU A 139 -36.96 11.27 7.22
CA LEU A 139 -37.24 10.97 8.63
C LEU A 139 -36.02 11.20 9.51
N GLN A 140 -34.84 10.74 9.09
CA GLN A 140 -33.60 10.95 9.82
C GLN A 140 -33.31 12.44 10.01
N ALA A 141 -33.30 13.22 8.94
CA ALA A 141 -33.00 14.65 8.99
C ALA A 141 -34.00 15.43 9.87
N ALA A 142 -35.28 15.06 9.86
CA ALA A 142 -36.31 15.74 10.64
C ALA A 142 -36.28 15.37 12.13
N LEU A 143 -35.86 14.15 12.49
CA LEU A 143 -35.92 13.64 13.86
C LEU A 143 -34.57 13.66 14.57
N GLU A 144 -33.45 13.88 13.86
CA GLU A 144 -32.09 13.82 14.44
C GLU A 144 -31.93 14.74 15.65
N ALA A 145 -32.48 15.97 15.57
CA ALA A 145 -32.39 16.96 16.65
C ALA A 145 -33.32 16.66 17.86
N SER A 146 -34.36 15.85 17.67
CA SER A 146 -35.31 15.50 18.71
C SER A 146 -35.02 14.18 19.44
N LEU A 147 -34.11 13.39 18.89
CA LEU A 147 -33.76 12.05 19.39
C LEU A 147 -32.35 12.03 19.98
N GLU A 148 -32.07 12.88 20.97
CA GLU A 148 -30.74 13.00 21.59
C GLU A 148 -30.41 11.88 22.59
N VAL A 149 -31.39 11.07 22.99
CA VAL A 149 -31.21 10.02 24.00
C VAL A 149 -30.85 8.70 23.34
N SER A 150 -29.88 7.97 23.90
CA SER A 150 -29.63 6.57 23.55
C SER A 150 -30.43 5.66 24.48
N ALA A 151 -31.03 4.60 23.94
CA ALA A 151 -31.83 3.62 24.69
C ALA A 151 -31.76 2.22 24.05
N PRO A 152 -32.06 1.15 24.79
CA PRO A 152 -32.20 -0.18 24.22
C PRO A 152 -33.32 -0.24 23.18
N LEU A 153 -33.21 -1.18 22.22
CA LEU A 153 -34.21 -1.34 21.14
C LEU A 153 -35.64 -1.46 21.69
N GLN A 154 -35.82 -2.21 22.78
CA GLN A 154 -37.15 -2.44 23.40
C GLN A 154 -37.79 -1.16 23.96
N GLN A 155 -36.99 -0.17 24.31
CA GLN A 155 -37.48 1.14 24.73
C GLN A 155 -37.92 1.98 23.50
N TRP A 156 -37.17 1.91 22.40
CA TRP A 156 -37.52 2.54 21.13
C TRP A 156 -38.73 1.86 20.46
N TRP A 157 -38.76 0.54 20.54
CA TRP A 157 -39.74 -0.29 19.85
C TRP A 157 -40.16 -1.47 20.74
N PRO A 158 -41.16 -1.27 21.66
CA PRO A 158 -41.55 -2.29 22.63
C PRO A 158 -42.07 -3.59 22.01
N THR A 159 -42.63 -3.54 20.78
CA THR A 159 -43.16 -4.69 20.04
C THR A 159 -42.16 -5.26 19.04
N ALA A 160 -40.88 -4.94 19.16
CA ALA A 160 -39.85 -5.46 18.26
C ALA A 160 -39.79 -6.98 18.27
N THR A 161 -39.81 -7.58 17.10
CA THR A 161 -39.63 -9.05 16.90
C THR A 161 -38.17 -9.40 16.60
N THR A 162 -37.30 -8.40 16.46
CA THR A 162 -35.87 -8.57 16.27
C THR A 162 -35.11 -8.11 17.50
N GLN A 163 -33.90 -8.61 17.66
CA GLN A 163 -32.95 -8.18 18.70
C GLN A 163 -31.73 -7.57 18.06
N ILE A 164 -31.20 -6.53 18.68
CA ILE A 164 -29.90 -5.95 18.33
C ILE A 164 -28.93 -6.32 19.44
N VAL A 165 -27.75 -6.75 19.04
CA VAL A 165 -26.66 -7.13 19.93
C VAL A 165 -25.41 -6.34 19.59
N GLN A 166 -24.58 -6.05 20.58
CA GLN A 166 -23.32 -5.35 20.41
C GLN A 166 -22.15 -6.24 20.79
N LEU A 167 -21.19 -6.35 19.91
CA LEU A 167 -19.91 -6.98 20.18
C LEU A 167 -19.03 -6.03 21.01
N THR A 168 -18.68 -6.41 22.24
CA THR A 168 -17.92 -5.59 23.19
C THR A 168 -16.43 -5.94 23.20
N VAL A 169 -16.06 -7.09 22.63
CA VAL A 169 -14.71 -7.64 22.69
C VAL A 169 -13.79 -7.18 21.54
N MET A 170 -14.28 -6.30 20.64
CA MET A 170 -13.51 -5.86 19.46
C MET A 170 -12.15 -5.25 19.81
N ALA A 171 -12.07 -4.44 20.85
CA ALA A 171 -10.80 -3.86 21.27
C ALA A 171 -9.74 -4.92 21.66
N LEU A 172 -10.15 -6.07 22.19
CA LEU A 172 -9.28 -7.21 22.41
C LEU A 172 -8.88 -7.87 21.08
N CYS A 173 -9.86 -8.16 20.23
CA CYS A 173 -9.61 -8.77 18.91
C CYS A 173 -8.66 -7.92 18.07
N ASP A 174 -8.80 -6.61 18.08
CA ASP A 174 -7.91 -5.68 17.40
C ASP A 174 -6.48 -5.71 17.95
N ARG A 175 -6.31 -5.83 19.28
CA ARG A 175 -4.97 -5.98 19.87
C ARG A 175 -4.31 -7.30 19.48
N LEU A 176 -5.05 -8.41 19.47
CA LEU A 176 -4.54 -9.71 19.03
C LEU A 176 -4.19 -9.68 17.53
N ARG A 177 -5.07 -9.12 16.70
CA ARG A 177 -4.82 -8.87 15.28
C ARG A 177 -3.58 -8.02 15.06
N LEU A 178 -3.43 -6.94 15.83
CA LEU A 178 -2.27 -6.07 15.76
C LEU A 178 -0.97 -6.81 16.12
N MET A 179 -0.96 -7.63 17.15
CA MET A 179 0.22 -8.40 17.53
C MET A 179 0.58 -9.44 16.45
N PHE A 180 -0.41 -10.03 15.80
CA PHE A 180 -0.19 -10.98 14.70
C PHE A 180 0.35 -10.27 13.45
N PHE A 181 -0.39 -9.29 12.88
CA PHE A 181 -0.04 -8.65 11.62
C PHE A 181 0.98 -7.50 11.75
N GLY A 182 1.26 -7.01 12.95
CA GLY A 182 2.05 -5.79 13.16
C GLY A 182 1.35 -4.52 12.68
N ASN A 183 0.11 -4.62 12.19
CA ASN A 183 -0.70 -3.50 11.72
C ASN A 183 -2.21 -3.82 11.77
N LEU A 184 -3.07 -2.78 11.69
CA LEU A 184 -4.53 -2.90 11.63
C LEU A 184 -5.11 -2.60 10.24
N ARG A 185 -4.31 -2.62 9.18
CA ARG A 185 -4.80 -2.43 7.80
C ARG A 185 -5.41 -3.70 7.23
N GLN A 186 -4.83 -4.84 7.57
CA GLN A 186 -5.36 -6.15 7.22
C GLN A 186 -6.51 -6.46 8.16
N ASP A 187 -7.70 -6.70 7.62
CA ASP A 187 -8.83 -7.14 8.42
C ASP A 187 -8.87 -8.66 8.58
N TRP A 188 -9.76 -9.14 9.45
CA TRP A 188 -9.92 -10.57 9.68
C TRP A 188 -10.44 -11.33 8.45
N ALA A 189 -11.19 -10.66 7.57
CA ALA A 189 -11.73 -11.26 6.37
C ALA A 189 -10.66 -11.44 5.29
N GLU A 190 -9.78 -10.45 5.12
CA GLU A 190 -8.64 -10.56 4.19
C GLU A 190 -7.72 -11.73 4.54
N PHE A 191 -7.44 -11.91 5.84
CA PHE A 191 -6.62 -13.02 6.31
C PHE A 191 -7.22 -14.38 5.90
N VAL A 192 -8.50 -14.54 6.11
CA VAL A 192 -9.22 -15.77 5.75
C VAL A 192 -9.19 -16.04 4.25
N LEU A 193 -9.33 -15.01 3.43
CA LEU A 193 -9.27 -15.12 1.96
C LEU A 193 -7.86 -15.38 1.44
N THR A 194 -6.84 -14.82 2.09
CA THR A 194 -5.44 -14.97 1.68
C THR A 194 -4.93 -16.40 1.90
N GLU A 195 -5.43 -17.11 2.90
CA GLU A 195 -5.04 -18.49 3.21
C GLU A 195 -5.67 -19.58 2.32
N LEU A 196 -6.53 -19.22 1.37
CA LEU A 196 -7.17 -20.19 0.47
C LEU A 196 -6.19 -20.99 -0.43
N GLY A 197 -4.89 -20.97 -0.12
CA GLY A 197 -3.87 -21.70 -0.88
C GLY A 197 -3.56 -21.09 -2.25
N LEU A 198 -4.15 -19.93 -2.56
CA LEU A 198 -3.97 -19.22 -3.83
C LEU A 198 -2.64 -18.45 -3.88
N GLN A 199 -2.06 -18.12 -2.73
CA GLN A 199 -0.75 -17.47 -2.63
C GLN A 199 0.20 -18.27 -1.75
N ARG A 200 1.41 -18.49 -2.23
CA ARG A 200 2.52 -19.06 -1.47
C ARG A 200 3.44 -17.94 -1.00
N PHE A 201 3.94 -18.05 0.23
CA PHE A 201 4.80 -17.04 0.83
C PHE A 201 6.17 -17.63 1.13
N GLU A 202 7.21 -16.78 1.12
CA GLU A 202 8.56 -17.19 1.51
C GLU A 202 8.60 -17.60 2.99
N GLN A 203 9.20 -18.73 3.27
CA GLN A 203 9.37 -19.22 4.63
C GLN A 203 10.56 -18.51 5.29
N VAL A 204 10.27 -17.47 6.04
CA VAL A 204 11.28 -16.72 6.79
C VAL A 204 11.27 -17.16 8.25
N PRO A 205 12.42 -17.51 8.85
CA PRO A 205 12.50 -17.79 10.29
C PRO A 205 12.03 -16.58 11.11
N LEU A 206 11.07 -16.81 12.01
CA LEU A 206 10.48 -15.78 12.86
C LEU A 206 10.92 -16.00 14.31
N THR A 207 11.74 -15.10 14.86
CA THR A 207 12.23 -15.09 16.24
C THR A 207 11.50 -14.08 17.10
N ALA A 208 11.75 -14.05 18.41
CA ALA A 208 11.19 -13.03 19.30
C ALA A 208 11.61 -11.63 18.87
N GLU A 209 12.83 -11.45 18.38
CA GLU A 209 13.37 -10.18 17.91
C GLU A 209 12.71 -9.71 16.60
N SER A 210 12.13 -10.62 15.81
CA SER A 210 11.45 -10.27 14.55
C SER A 210 10.05 -9.70 14.76
N ARG A 211 9.51 -9.68 16.01
CA ARG A 211 8.19 -9.11 16.30
C ARG A 211 8.12 -7.62 15.95
N ALA A 212 6.94 -7.15 15.60
CA ALA A 212 6.68 -5.72 15.36
C ALA A 212 6.85 -4.88 16.64
N PHE A 213 6.52 -5.48 17.78
CA PHE A 213 6.50 -4.86 19.10
C PHE A 213 7.34 -5.68 20.08
N GLN A 214 8.19 -5.01 20.84
CA GLN A 214 9.06 -5.61 21.85
C GLN A 214 8.55 -5.33 23.28
N SER A 215 7.58 -4.44 23.45
CA SER A 215 6.99 -4.09 24.73
C SER A 215 5.49 -3.80 24.60
N ARG A 216 4.77 -3.95 25.74
CA ARG A 216 3.36 -3.59 25.82
C ARG A 216 3.12 -2.10 25.50
N ASN A 217 4.03 -1.23 25.92
CA ASN A 217 3.94 0.20 25.64
C ASN A 217 3.96 0.48 24.13
N GLU A 218 4.72 -0.27 23.34
CA GLU A 218 4.75 -0.13 21.89
C GLU A 218 3.41 -0.52 21.25
N VAL A 219 2.75 -1.57 21.75
CA VAL A 219 1.39 -1.94 21.31
C VAL A 219 0.40 -0.81 21.62
N THR A 220 0.48 -0.25 22.84
CA THR A 220 -0.39 0.87 23.24
C THR A 220 -0.14 2.12 22.40
N THR A 221 1.13 2.45 22.15
CA THR A 221 1.52 3.58 21.28
C THR A 221 0.97 3.42 19.88
N TYR A 222 1.06 2.21 19.29
CA TYR A 222 0.47 1.95 17.99
C TYR A 222 -1.04 2.21 17.97
N LEU A 223 -1.76 1.69 18.96
CA LEU A 223 -3.22 1.86 19.05
C LEU A 223 -3.60 3.33 19.23
N THR A 224 -2.85 4.10 20.01
CA THR A 224 -3.05 5.54 20.13
C THR A 224 -2.88 6.25 18.79
N LEU A 225 -1.78 5.97 18.06
CA LEU A 225 -1.56 6.53 16.72
C LEU A 225 -2.66 6.13 15.73
N HIS A 226 -3.20 4.93 15.85
CA HIS A 226 -4.29 4.45 14.99
C HIS A 226 -5.60 5.19 15.29
N ARG A 227 -6.00 5.29 16.56
CA ARG A 227 -7.20 6.03 16.99
C ARG A 227 -7.14 7.50 16.61
N LEU A 228 -5.99 8.15 16.77
CA LEU A 228 -5.81 9.54 16.36
C LEU A 228 -6.00 9.70 14.84
N ARG A 229 -5.58 8.70 14.07
CA ARG A 229 -5.80 8.70 12.62
C ARG A 229 -7.29 8.56 12.28
N GLU A 230 -8.02 7.67 12.94
CA GLU A 230 -9.46 7.49 12.75
C GLU A 230 -10.22 8.76 13.12
N ARG A 231 -9.94 9.37 14.27
CA ARG A 231 -10.54 10.65 14.71
C ARG A 231 -10.26 11.78 13.72
N LEU A 232 -9.07 11.82 13.12
CA LEU A 232 -8.74 12.77 12.05
C LEU A 232 -9.60 12.52 10.80
N ASP A 233 -9.77 11.26 10.41
CA ASP A 233 -10.58 10.86 9.25
C ASP A 233 -12.08 11.12 9.49
N ASP A 234 -12.53 11.11 10.76
CA ASP A 234 -13.87 11.48 11.21
C ASP A 234 -14.07 13.02 11.29
N GLY A 235 -13.03 13.80 11.02
CA GLY A 235 -13.11 15.26 10.92
C GLY A 235 -12.84 16.02 12.23
N GLU A 236 -12.21 15.37 13.22
CA GLU A 236 -11.82 16.09 14.44
C GLU A 236 -10.70 17.09 14.16
N LEU A 237 -10.72 18.20 14.91
CA LEU A 237 -9.85 19.36 14.68
C LEU A 237 -8.35 19.02 14.89
N PRO A 238 -7.47 19.41 13.95
CA PRO A 238 -6.03 19.19 14.04
C PRO A 238 -5.38 19.66 15.33
N GLN A 239 -5.85 20.79 15.89
CA GLN A 239 -5.33 21.38 17.13
C GLN A 239 -5.52 20.43 18.32
N ALA A 240 -6.68 19.80 18.46
CA ALA A 240 -6.97 18.86 19.53
C ALA A 240 -6.12 17.58 19.38
N LEU A 241 -6.07 17.03 18.16
CA LEU A 241 -5.34 15.80 17.89
C LEU A 241 -3.82 15.94 18.05
N SER A 242 -3.26 17.10 17.67
CA SER A 242 -1.82 17.33 17.70
C SER A 242 -1.20 17.22 19.11
N ILE A 243 -1.95 17.59 20.13
CA ILE A 243 -1.52 17.56 21.55
C ILE A 243 -1.43 16.13 22.06
N GLU A 244 -2.26 15.22 21.53
CA GLU A 244 -2.33 13.82 21.96
C GLU A 244 -1.32 12.91 21.24
N VAL A 245 -0.60 13.41 20.21
CA VAL A 245 0.37 12.58 19.49
C VAL A 245 1.50 12.12 20.41
N PRO A 246 1.73 10.81 20.57
CA PRO A 246 2.79 10.31 21.44
C PRO A 246 4.17 10.83 21.03
N PRO A 247 5.14 10.90 21.95
CA PRO A 247 6.51 11.28 21.64
C PRO A 247 7.16 10.30 20.64
N ALA A 248 8.30 10.70 20.07
CA ALA A 248 9.07 9.86 19.17
C ALA A 248 9.49 8.55 19.86
N SER A 249 9.38 7.45 19.15
CA SER A 249 9.74 6.10 19.62
C SER A 249 11.08 5.67 19.01
N SER A 250 11.88 4.90 19.78
CA SER A 250 13.05 4.18 19.26
C SER A 250 12.68 3.05 18.31
N ASN A 251 11.45 2.52 18.41
CA ASN A 251 10.90 1.57 17.46
C ASN A 251 10.64 2.28 16.11
N ARG A 252 11.44 1.94 15.11
CA ARG A 252 11.40 2.58 13.78
C ARG A 252 10.05 2.39 13.07
N TRP A 253 9.35 1.29 13.34
CA TRP A 253 8.01 1.05 12.81
C TRP A 253 7.00 2.09 13.36
N LEU A 254 7.03 2.33 14.67
CA LEU A 254 6.20 3.35 15.31
C LEU A 254 6.61 4.77 14.91
N ALA A 255 7.90 5.06 14.82
CA ALA A 255 8.41 6.36 14.40
C ALA A 255 7.90 6.71 12.98
N SER A 256 7.94 5.75 12.05
CA SER A 256 7.39 5.93 10.69
C SER A 256 5.88 6.16 10.67
N ARG A 257 5.12 5.50 11.55
CA ARG A 257 3.66 5.73 11.66
C ARG A 257 3.35 7.10 12.25
N ARG A 258 4.09 7.49 13.31
CA ARG A 258 3.98 8.83 13.91
C ARG A 258 4.23 9.92 12.87
N ALA A 259 5.30 9.82 12.12
CA ALA A 259 5.63 10.79 11.06
C ALA A 259 4.51 10.91 10.00
N ARG A 260 3.90 9.77 9.61
CA ARG A 260 2.76 9.79 8.68
C ARG A 260 1.49 10.41 9.27
N LEU A 261 1.25 10.20 10.57
CA LEU A 261 0.12 10.84 11.27
C LEU A 261 0.33 12.35 11.37
N LEU A 262 1.51 12.80 11.79
CA LEU A 262 1.85 14.23 11.86
C LEU A 262 1.72 14.92 10.49
N LEU A 263 2.19 14.26 9.41
CA LEU A 263 1.98 14.75 8.05
C LEU A 263 0.49 14.87 7.70
N ALA A 264 -0.34 13.93 8.13
CA ALA A 264 -1.77 13.96 7.85
C ALA A 264 -2.47 15.06 8.63
N ILE A 265 -2.20 15.18 9.94
CA ILE A 265 -2.74 16.28 10.77
C ILE A 265 -2.28 17.64 10.23
N GLY A 266 -1.01 17.76 9.85
CA GLY A 266 -0.47 18.99 9.24
C GLY A 266 -1.17 19.37 7.93
N ARG A 267 -1.57 18.40 7.11
CA ARG A 267 -2.35 18.67 5.88
C ARG A 267 -3.76 19.20 6.19
N GLU A 268 -4.40 18.70 7.21
CA GLU A 268 -5.72 19.21 7.63
C GLU A 268 -5.59 20.62 8.26
N ALA A 269 -4.55 20.86 9.08
CA ALA A 269 -4.25 22.20 9.59
C ALA A 269 -3.99 23.20 8.43
N GLU A 270 -3.22 22.79 7.42
CA GLU A 270 -2.94 23.59 6.22
C GLU A 270 -4.25 23.91 5.46
N ARG A 271 -5.16 22.94 5.28
CA ARG A 271 -6.47 23.15 4.64
C ARG A 271 -7.38 24.08 5.46
N GLY A 272 -7.33 23.94 6.79
CA GLY A 272 -8.06 24.79 7.72
C GLY A 272 -7.48 26.21 7.87
N GLY A 273 -6.37 26.53 7.20
CA GLY A 273 -5.74 27.84 7.23
C GLY A 273 -4.75 28.05 8.40
N ASP A 274 -4.54 27.05 9.27
CA ASP A 274 -3.58 27.11 10.37
C ASP A 274 -2.17 26.73 9.90
N ALA A 275 -1.54 27.69 9.22
CA ALA A 275 -0.23 27.48 8.60
C ALA A 275 0.90 27.27 9.62
N GLU A 276 0.87 27.92 10.77
CA GLU A 276 1.92 27.78 11.80
C GLU A 276 1.87 26.40 12.47
N LEU A 277 0.68 25.90 12.79
CA LEU A 277 0.52 24.52 13.26
C LEU A 277 1.02 23.52 12.19
N ALA A 278 0.65 23.73 10.92
CA ALA A 278 1.12 22.88 9.83
C ALA A 278 2.64 22.85 9.73
N LEU A 279 3.31 24.03 9.80
CA LEU A 279 4.78 24.13 9.77
C LEU A 279 5.45 23.37 10.92
N THR A 280 4.88 23.46 12.13
CA THR A 280 5.35 22.77 13.33
C THR A 280 5.23 21.24 13.17
N LEU A 281 4.07 20.76 12.71
CA LEU A 281 3.80 19.34 12.51
C LEU A 281 4.67 18.74 11.39
N TYR A 282 4.89 19.48 10.30
CA TYR A 282 5.77 19.04 9.21
C TYR A 282 7.24 18.99 9.65
N ALA A 283 7.67 19.91 10.54
CA ALA A 283 9.01 19.88 11.10
C ALA A 283 9.22 18.65 12.00
N ASP A 284 8.23 18.31 12.85
CA ASP A 284 8.29 17.15 13.74
C ASP A 284 8.16 15.82 12.97
N ALA A 285 7.39 15.77 11.88
CA ALA A 285 7.29 14.59 11.02
C ALA A 285 8.63 14.25 10.34
N ASN A 286 9.39 15.24 9.94
CA ASN A 286 10.74 15.19 9.39
C ASN A 286 10.99 14.10 8.33
N ASN A 287 10.02 13.81 7.48
CA ASN A 287 10.18 12.95 6.32
C ASN A 287 10.15 13.77 5.01
N SER A 288 10.55 13.19 3.89
CA SER A 288 10.62 13.86 2.58
C SER A 288 9.31 14.55 2.18
N ASP A 289 8.17 13.86 2.34
CA ASP A 289 6.86 14.41 2.01
C ASP A 289 6.52 15.64 2.88
N ALA A 290 6.84 15.59 4.16
CA ALA A 290 6.60 16.69 5.10
C ALA A 290 7.54 17.89 4.81
N ARG A 291 8.82 17.64 4.48
CA ARG A 291 9.76 18.71 4.11
C ARG A 291 9.26 19.46 2.86
N ILE A 292 8.83 18.75 1.83
CA ILE A 292 8.28 19.38 0.61
C ILE A 292 7.03 20.19 0.93
N ARG A 293 6.12 19.67 1.79
CA ARG A 293 4.93 20.43 2.22
C ARG A 293 5.31 21.68 3.00
N ARG A 294 6.25 21.55 3.96
CA ARG A 294 6.77 22.68 4.74
C ARG A 294 7.31 23.79 3.84
N LEU A 295 8.10 23.45 2.82
CA LEU A 295 8.64 24.39 1.85
C LEU A 295 7.54 25.14 1.09
N ARG A 296 6.49 24.44 0.63
CA ARG A 296 5.35 25.05 -0.05
C ARG A 296 4.54 26.00 0.85
N VAL A 297 4.41 25.68 2.12
CA VAL A 297 3.74 26.56 3.10
C VAL A 297 4.59 27.79 3.35
N LEU A 298 5.91 27.65 3.57
CA LEU A 298 6.83 28.79 3.73
C LEU A 298 6.82 29.71 2.51
N GLU A 299 6.83 29.18 1.30
CA GLU A 299 6.75 29.93 0.05
C GLU A 299 5.42 30.73 -0.02
N ARG A 300 4.28 30.10 0.31
CA ARG A 300 2.96 30.75 0.32
C ARG A 300 2.85 31.88 1.35
N LEU A 301 3.54 31.74 2.50
CA LEU A 301 3.63 32.77 3.53
C LEU A 301 4.62 33.89 3.21
N GLY A 302 5.32 33.83 2.07
CA GLY A 302 6.36 34.78 1.70
C GLY A 302 7.68 34.64 2.50
N ARG A 303 7.83 33.56 3.27
CA ARG A 303 9.04 33.27 4.06
C ARG A 303 10.11 32.63 3.17
N TYR A 304 10.53 33.39 2.14
CA TYR A 304 11.40 32.88 1.06
C TYR A 304 12.81 32.53 1.55
N SER A 305 13.37 33.28 2.51
CA SER A 305 14.69 32.98 3.07
C SER A 305 14.68 31.64 3.80
N ASP A 306 13.68 31.42 4.67
CA ASP A 306 13.56 30.16 5.42
C ASP A 306 13.36 28.97 4.46
N ALA A 307 12.54 29.15 3.42
CA ALA A 307 12.30 28.13 2.40
C ALA A 307 13.56 27.82 1.60
N TYR A 308 14.35 28.84 1.24
CA TYR A 308 15.59 28.66 0.50
C TYR A 308 16.64 27.91 1.33
N GLU A 309 16.89 28.34 2.57
CA GLU A 309 17.83 27.69 3.49
C GLU A 309 17.47 26.22 3.73
N LEU A 310 16.19 25.95 3.96
CA LEU A 310 15.70 24.58 4.13
C LEU A 310 15.89 23.74 2.85
N THR A 311 15.71 24.35 1.67
CA THR A 311 15.92 23.67 0.37
C THR A 311 17.38 23.28 0.18
N ILE A 312 18.31 24.22 0.43
CA ILE A 312 19.77 23.96 0.33
C ILE A 312 20.21 22.90 1.34
N SER A 313 19.76 23.01 2.60
CA SER A 313 20.04 22.01 3.64
C SER A 313 19.56 20.62 3.26
N ALA A 314 18.34 20.51 2.72
CA ALA A 314 17.76 19.25 2.27
C ALA A 314 18.52 18.64 1.08
N LEU A 315 18.95 19.45 0.11
CA LEU A 315 19.77 19.00 -1.01
C LEU A 315 21.15 18.51 -0.55
N GLY A 316 21.77 19.17 0.43
CA GLY A 316 23.03 18.75 1.01
C GLY A 316 22.96 17.43 1.80
N ALA A 317 21.79 17.06 2.29
CA ALA A 317 21.54 15.80 3.00
C ALA A 317 21.34 14.59 2.08
N GLN A 318 21.58 14.70 0.78
CA GLN A 318 21.40 13.65 -0.23
C GLN A 318 19.97 13.04 -0.18
N PRO A 319 18.95 13.83 -0.53
CA PRO A 319 17.57 13.40 -0.52
C PRO A 319 17.33 12.29 -1.56
N ASN A 320 16.26 11.53 -1.39
CA ASN A 320 15.83 10.59 -2.42
C ASN A 320 15.50 11.31 -3.74
N GLU A 321 15.44 10.57 -4.85
CA GLU A 321 15.31 11.15 -6.19
C GLU A 321 14.00 11.96 -6.35
N GLY A 322 12.91 11.51 -5.76
CA GLY A 322 11.62 12.23 -5.80
C GLY A 322 11.68 13.56 -5.05
N GLU A 323 12.29 13.58 -3.88
CA GLU A 323 12.52 14.79 -3.09
C GLU A 323 13.50 15.73 -3.80
N SER A 324 14.63 15.20 -4.31
CA SER A 324 15.61 15.96 -5.07
C SER A 324 14.97 16.70 -6.25
N GLN A 325 14.16 16.01 -7.05
CA GLN A 325 13.43 16.61 -8.16
C GLN A 325 12.49 17.73 -7.71
N ALA A 326 11.77 17.54 -6.61
CA ALA A 326 10.88 18.56 -6.07
C ALA A 326 11.66 19.79 -5.57
N LEU A 327 12.78 19.57 -4.88
CA LEU A 327 13.68 20.64 -4.41
C LEU A 327 14.29 21.42 -5.57
N MET A 328 14.78 20.74 -6.61
CA MET A 328 15.33 21.36 -7.81
C MET A 328 14.34 22.24 -8.56
N ARG A 329 13.04 21.87 -8.56
CA ARG A 329 11.98 22.73 -9.13
C ARG A 329 11.67 23.95 -8.27
N LEU A 330 11.81 23.83 -6.94
CA LEU A 330 11.58 24.95 -6.01
C LEU A 330 12.72 25.97 -6.00
N LEU A 331 13.95 25.50 -6.07
CA LEU A 331 15.14 26.31 -5.88
C LEU A 331 15.23 27.55 -6.78
N PRO A 332 15.09 27.48 -8.13
CA PRO A 332 15.14 28.66 -8.99
C PRO A 332 14.01 29.66 -8.72
N ARG A 333 12.87 29.14 -8.30
CA ARG A 333 11.67 29.94 -8.00
C ARG A 333 11.85 30.72 -6.71
N LEU A 334 12.42 30.10 -5.68
CA LEU A 334 12.77 30.73 -4.41
C LEU A 334 13.89 31.76 -4.57
N ALA A 335 14.96 31.39 -5.29
CA ALA A 335 16.10 32.28 -5.54
C ALA A 335 15.70 33.61 -6.20
N ARG A 336 14.74 33.57 -7.15
CA ARG A 336 14.19 34.78 -7.79
C ARG A 336 13.40 35.71 -6.86
N LYS A 337 12.96 35.21 -5.70
CA LYS A 337 12.19 35.97 -4.70
C LYS A 337 13.07 36.56 -3.59
N LEU A 338 14.36 36.22 -3.54
CA LEU A 338 15.27 36.72 -2.56
C LEU A 338 15.81 38.10 -2.98
N PRO A 339 16.08 39.01 -2.00
CA PRO A 339 16.58 40.36 -2.29
C PRO A 339 18.03 40.39 -2.80
N GLN A 340 18.80 39.33 -2.53
CA GLN A 340 20.19 39.17 -3.00
C GLN A 340 20.22 38.10 -4.10
N GLN A 341 21.04 38.35 -5.15
CA GLN A 341 21.33 37.31 -6.13
C GLN A 341 22.10 36.18 -5.45
N VAL A 342 21.52 35.02 -5.42
CA VAL A 342 22.10 33.80 -4.83
C VAL A 342 22.55 32.90 -5.97
N ASP A 343 23.81 32.48 -5.94
CA ASP A 343 24.33 31.52 -6.89
C ASP A 343 23.79 30.11 -6.54
N HIS A 344 23.03 29.58 -7.45
CA HIS A 344 22.47 28.20 -7.37
C HIS A 344 22.92 27.34 -8.56
N SER A 345 23.96 27.78 -9.27
CA SER A 345 24.53 27.09 -10.45
C SER A 345 25.01 25.68 -10.13
N ALA A 346 25.48 25.44 -8.89
CA ALA A 346 25.88 24.11 -8.41
C ALA A 346 24.75 23.08 -8.44
N TRP A 347 23.50 23.55 -8.44
CA TRP A 347 22.27 22.73 -8.46
C TRP A 347 21.48 22.90 -9.76
N ALA A 348 22.05 23.60 -10.76
CA ALA A 348 21.40 23.73 -12.06
C ALA A 348 21.14 22.34 -12.64
N ASP A 349 19.92 22.15 -13.08
CA ASP A 349 19.50 20.88 -13.70
C ASP A 349 20.36 20.63 -14.93
N GLN A 350 21.13 19.54 -14.91
CA GLN A 350 21.79 19.05 -16.12
C GLN A 350 20.66 18.71 -17.09
N GLN A 351 20.66 19.34 -18.25
CA GLN A 351 19.63 19.13 -19.29
C GLN A 351 19.29 17.65 -19.38
N ALA A 352 18.01 17.33 -19.14
CA ALA A 352 17.55 15.95 -19.18
C ALA A 352 17.89 15.36 -20.55
N ALA A 353 18.73 14.33 -20.58
CA ALA A 353 19.05 13.64 -21.82
C ALA A 353 17.77 13.09 -22.43
N GLN A 354 17.55 13.40 -23.70
CA GLN A 354 16.34 13.00 -24.42
C GLN A 354 16.58 11.71 -25.22
N ALA A 355 15.62 10.78 -25.16
CA ALA A 355 15.66 9.60 -25.99
C ALA A 355 15.23 9.93 -27.42
N PRO A 356 15.73 9.19 -28.43
CA PRO A 356 15.18 9.22 -29.78
C PRO A 356 13.66 9.00 -29.74
N THR A 357 12.93 9.85 -30.45
CA THR A 357 11.48 9.82 -30.48
C THR A 357 11.01 9.68 -31.93
N TYR A 358 10.00 8.82 -32.15
CA TYR A 358 9.43 8.62 -33.48
C TYR A 358 7.92 8.35 -33.39
N VAL A 359 7.25 8.45 -34.52
CA VAL A 359 5.80 8.20 -34.63
C VAL A 359 5.56 6.97 -35.49
N LEU A 360 4.75 6.04 -35.00
CA LEU A 360 4.23 4.92 -35.76
C LEU A 360 2.77 5.15 -36.15
N HIS A 361 2.47 4.93 -37.39
CA HIS A 361 1.11 4.93 -37.93
C HIS A 361 0.60 3.50 -38.00
N LEU A 362 -0.32 3.11 -37.12
CA LEU A 362 -0.80 1.73 -36.98
C LEU A 362 -2.31 1.65 -37.21
N PRO A 363 -2.82 0.51 -37.69
CA PRO A 363 -4.26 0.29 -37.81
C PRO A 363 -4.89 0.14 -36.42
N GLY A 364 -6.01 0.77 -36.18
CA GLY A 364 -6.65 0.65 -34.87
C GLY A 364 -7.94 1.43 -34.73
N PRO A 365 -8.47 1.61 -33.52
CA PRO A 365 -7.81 1.50 -32.20
C PRO A 365 -7.71 0.08 -31.63
N GLN A 366 -6.63 -0.19 -30.90
CA GLN A 366 -6.36 -1.42 -30.14
C GLN A 366 -5.42 -1.10 -28.96
N PRO A 367 -5.12 -2.05 -28.02
CA PRO A 367 -4.12 -1.81 -26.96
C PRO A 367 -2.79 -1.39 -27.57
N VAL A 368 -2.32 -0.20 -27.21
CA VAL A 368 -1.24 0.53 -27.92
C VAL A 368 0.07 -0.23 -27.86
N GLU A 369 0.42 -0.72 -26.64
CA GLU A 369 1.67 -1.46 -26.39
C GLU A 369 1.71 -2.75 -27.22
N ARG A 370 0.57 -3.45 -27.31
CA ARG A 370 0.44 -4.67 -28.08
C ARG A 370 0.60 -4.39 -29.57
N ALA A 371 -0.03 -3.33 -30.09
CA ALA A 371 0.08 -2.94 -31.48
C ALA A 371 1.53 -2.66 -31.89
N VAL A 372 2.28 -1.94 -31.03
CA VAL A 372 3.70 -1.66 -31.25
C VAL A 372 4.54 -2.94 -31.15
N ALA A 373 4.27 -3.79 -30.17
CA ALA A 373 4.96 -5.05 -30.01
C ALA A 373 4.79 -5.96 -31.23
N ASP A 374 3.54 -6.15 -31.69
CA ASP A 374 3.22 -6.98 -32.86
C ASP A 374 3.84 -6.41 -34.15
N TYR A 375 3.92 -5.09 -34.28
CA TYR A 375 4.54 -4.42 -35.44
C TYR A 375 6.07 -4.57 -35.48
N MET A 376 6.72 -4.47 -34.32
CA MET A 376 8.19 -4.46 -34.23
C MET A 376 8.81 -5.86 -34.06
N ALA A 377 8.01 -6.85 -33.61
CA ALA A 377 8.50 -8.20 -33.39
C ALA A 377 8.89 -8.88 -34.69
N THR A 378 10.05 -9.53 -34.68
CA THR A 378 10.49 -10.46 -35.74
C THR A 378 10.95 -11.77 -35.09
N PRO A 379 11.05 -12.87 -35.85
CA PRO A 379 11.53 -14.15 -35.32
C PRO A 379 12.90 -14.07 -34.63
N ASN A 380 13.79 -13.19 -35.11
CA ASN A 380 15.13 -13.00 -34.54
C ASN A 380 15.24 -11.83 -33.56
N ALA A 381 14.16 -11.06 -33.39
CA ALA A 381 14.09 -9.92 -32.48
C ALA A 381 12.69 -9.79 -31.86
N PRO A 382 12.32 -10.75 -30.98
CA PRO A 382 11.03 -10.72 -30.30
C PRO A 382 10.89 -9.50 -29.41
N VAL A 383 9.63 -9.02 -29.27
CA VAL A 383 9.27 -7.88 -28.42
C VAL A 383 8.34 -8.38 -27.31
N TYR A 384 8.64 -7.99 -26.08
CA TYR A 384 7.88 -8.37 -24.91
C TYR A 384 7.33 -7.14 -24.19
N TYR A 385 6.10 -7.24 -23.70
CA TYR A 385 5.55 -6.29 -22.75
C TYR A 385 6.14 -6.58 -21.36
N VAL A 386 6.81 -5.59 -20.78
CA VAL A 386 7.62 -5.78 -19.57
C VAL A 386 7.49 -4.63 -18.55
N GLU A 387 6.51 -3.76 -18.75
CA GLU A 387 6.32 -2.58 -17.91
C GLU A 387 6.50 -2.91 -16.41
N ASN A 388 7.46 -2.26 -15.77
CA ASN A 388 7.80 -2.42 -14.35
C ASN A 388 7.99 -3.89 -13.87
N SER A 389 8.23 -4.84 -14.77
CA SER A 389 8.24 -6.27 -14.44
C SER A 389 9.57 -6.96 -14.68
N LEU A 390 10.23 -6.77 -15.83
CA LEU A 390 11.46 -7.50 -16.16
C LEU A 390 12.64 -7.06 -15.30
N LEU A 391 12.97 -5.76 -15.30
CA LEU A 391 14.13 -5.26 -14.55
C LEU A 391 13.92 -5.41 -13.03
N THR A 392 12.71 -5.17 -12.54
CA THR A 392 12.36 -5.43 -11.14
C THR A 392 12.36 -6.92 -10.81
N GLY A 393 11.93 -7.78 -11.74
CA GLY A 393 11.97 -9.24 -11.60
C GLY A 393 13.39 -9.77 -11.51
N LEU A 394 14.27 -9.36 -12.44
CA LEU A 394 15.70 -9.72 -12.41
C LEU A 394 16.36 -9.25 -11.11
N PHE A 395 16.06 -8.03 -10.66
CA PHE A 395 16.50 -7.50 -9.37
C PHE A 395 16.01 -8.36 -8.21
N GLY A 396 14.71 -8.65 -8.14
CA GLY A 396 14.10 -9.45 -7.07
C GLY A 396 14.65 -10.86 -7.00
N LEU A 397 14.88 -11.50 -8.16
CA LEU A 397 15.43 -12.86 -8.25
C LEU A 397 16.91 -12.92 -7.81
N LEU A 398 17.72 -11.95 -8.20
CA LEU A 398 19.13 -11.91 -7.79
C LEU A 398 19.27 -11.55 -6.30
N LEU A 399 18.49 -10.59 -5.82
CA LEU A 399 18.56 -10.10 -4.45
C LEU A 399 17.62 -10.83 -3.49
N TRP A 400 17.00 -11.94 -3.89
CA TRP A 400 16.06 -12.70 -3.07
C TRP A 400 16.58 -12.98 -1.65
N PRO A 401 17.82 -13.46 -1.44
CA PRO A 401 18.35 -13.71 -0.10
C PRO A 401 18.46 -12.45 0.76
N ALA A 402 18.78 -11.31 0.14
CA ALA A 402 18.87 -10.03 0.83
C ALA A 402 17.47 -9.48 1.19
N ILE A 403 16.51 -9.58 0.26
CA ILE A 403 15.13 -9.12 0.45
C ILE A 403 14.45 -9.89 1.57
N PHE A 404 14.55 -11.23 1.55
CA PHE A 404 13.90 -12.11 2.52
C PHE A 404 14.77 -12.46 3.74
N LYS A 405 15.83 -11.68 3.98
CA LYS A 405 16.67 -11.83 5.18
C LYS A 405 15.84 -11.61 6.45
N PRO A 406 15.88 -12.55 7.43
CA PRO A 406 15.18 -12.41 8.70
C PRO A 406 15.85 -11.34 9.57
N LEU A 407 15.30 -10.13 9.55
CA LEU A 407 15.76 -8.99 10.35
C LEU A 407 14.67 -8.57 11.33
N PRO A 408 15.03 -7.98 12.50
CA PRO A 408 14.06 -7.42 13.43
C PRO A 408 13.13 -6.41 12.75
N GLY A 409 11.81 -6.61 12.91
CA GLY A 409 10.81 -5.73 12.33
C GLY A 409 10.61 -5.83 10.80
N ALA A 410 11.23 -6.81 10.14
CA ALA A 410 11.03 -7.05 8.71
C ALA A 410 9.86 -8.01 8.42
N PHE A 411 9.68 -9.05 9.23
CA PHE A 411 8.62 -10.04 9.03
C PHE A 411 7.94 -10.33 10.37
N PHE A 412 6.61 -10.21 10.44
CA PHE A 412 5.83 -10.34 11.66
C PHE A 412 5.07 -11.66 11.74
N HIS A 413 4.63 -12.17 10.58
CA HIS A 413 3.85 -13.39 10.42
C HIS A 413 4.27 -14.12 9.13
N PRO A 414 3.83 -15.38 8.89
CA PRO A 414 4.28 -16.18 7.73
C PRO A 414 3.76 -15.70 6.37
N PHE A 415 2.82 -14.76 6.33
CA PHE A 415 2.07 -14.37 5.12
C PHE A 415 2.54 -13.02 4.54
N HIS A 416 3.83 -12.73 4.63
CA HIS A 416 4.41 -11.54 4.03
C HIS A 416 4.84 -11.79 2.58
N SER A 417 4.31 -11.01 1.64
CA SER A 417 4.80 -10.99 0.24
C SER A 417 6.17 -10.33 0.09
N GLY A 418 6.62 -9.61 1.10
CA GLY A 418 7.92 -8.96 1.19
C GLY A 418 8.11 -8.32 2.57
N PRO A 419 9.31 -7.86 2.90
CA PRO A 419 9.61 -7.31 4.22
C PRO A 419 8.85 -6.01 4.49
N ALA A 420 8.36 -5.83 5.72
CA ALA A 420 7.61 -4.65 6.15
C ALA A 420 8.44 -3.35 6.10
N ASP A 421 9.75 -3.47 6.13
CA ASP A 421 10.70 -2.36 6.07
C ASP A 421 11.19 -2.04 4.64
N LEU A 422 10.66 -2.69 3.60
CA LEU A 422 11.11 -2.59 2.21
C LEU A 422 11.30 -1.15 1.70
N TYR A 423 10.41 -0.25 2.10
CA TYR A 423 10.42 1.17 1.66
C TYR A 423 10.90 2.12 2.76
N ARG A 424 11.61 1.63 3.75
CA ARG A 424 12.23 2.46 4.78
C ARG A 424 13.63 2.86 4.37
N GLU A 425 14.05 4.03 4.83
CA GLU A 425 15.37 4.60 4.53
C GLU A 425 16.54 3.69 4.97
N ASP A 426 16.33 2.87 6.01
CA ASP A 426 17.34 1.96 6.54
C ASP A 426 17.32 0.54 5.93
N PHE A 427 16.44 0.25 4.98
CA PHE A 427 16.35 -1.08 4.35
C PHE A 427 17.67 -1.55 3.76
N VAL A 428 18.30 -0.70 2.98
CA VAL A 428 19.57 -0.99 2.29
C VAL A 428 20.72 -1.13 3.27
N SER A 429 20.86 -0.20 4.22
CA SER A 429 21.96 -0.21 5.18
C SER A 429 21.96 -1.45 6.07
N GLN A 430 20.79 -1.98 6.44
CA GLN A 430 20.66 -3.21 7.23
C GLN A 430 20.99 -4.49 6.44
N ARG A 431 20.94 -4.43 5.12
CA ARG A 431 21.21 -5.55 4.20
C ARG A 431 22.45 -5.35 3.33
N GLN A 432 23.27 -4.33 3.64
CA GLN A 432 24.37 -3.89 2.79
C GLN A 432 25.32 -5.03 2.39
N VAL A 433 25.68 -5.89 3.33
CA VAL A 433 26.57 -7.03 3.09
C VAL A 433 25.96 -8.00 2.07
N ASP A 434 24.70 -8.36 2.27
CA ASP A 434 24.01 -9.33 1.41
C ASP A 434 23.75 -8.74 0.02
N ILE A 435 23.34 -7.47 -0.06
CA ILE A 435 23.14 -6.74 -1.32
C ILE A 435 24.46 -6.68 -2.10
N THR A 436 25.57 -6.33 -1.43
CA THR A 436 26.89 -6.28 -2.06
C THR A 436 27.30 -7.65 -2.58
N ALA A 437 27.09 -8.73 -1.81
CA ALA A 437 27.39 -10.08 -2.23
C ALA A 437 26.54 -10.54 -3.44
N CYS A 438 25.25 -10.16 -3.49
CA CYS A 438 24.40 -10.42 -4.65
C CYS A 438 24.90 -9.67 -5.89
N LEU A 439 25.19 -8.39 -5.76
CA LEU A 439 25.66 -7.55 -6.87
C LEU A 439 27.03 -7.97 -7.39
N ALA A 440 27.93 -8.48 -6.53
CA ALA A 440 29.25 -8.96 -6.94
C ALA A 440 29.15 -10.11 -7.98
N GLN A 441 28.05 -10.85 -8.01
CA GLN A 441 27.84 -11.90 -9.00
C GLN A 441 27.72 -11.39 -10.45
N LEU A 442 27.44 -10.08 -10.62
CA LEU A 442 27.44 -9.42 -11.94
C LEU A 442 28.87 -9.27 -12.51
N ASP A 443 29.89 -9.31 -11.66
CA ASP A 443 31.30 -9.17 -12.09
C ASP A 443 31.88 -10.48 -12.62
N ASP A 444 31.42 -11.61 -12.10
CA ASP A 444 31.94 -12.94 -12.43
C ASP A 444 30.99 -13.82 -13.23
N GLY A 445 29.80 -13.29 -13.60
CA GLY A 445 28.80 -13.97 -14.43
C GLY A 445 27.88 -14.95 -13.69
N ARG A 446 28.09 -15.22 -12.40
CA ARG A 446 27.26 -16.16 -11.62
C ARG A 446 25.80 -15.71 -11.47
N TYR A 447 25.51 -14.42 -11.69
CA TYR A 447 24.16 -13.90 -11.58
C TYR A 447 23.14 -14.60 -12.49
N GLN A 448 23.56 -15.08 -13.67
CA GLN A 448 22.68 -15.76 -14.63
C GLN A 448 22.13 -17.05 -14.02
N ASP A 449 23.02 -17.91 -13.54
CA ASP A 449 22.65 -19.16 -12.88
C ASP A 449 21.85 -18.91 -11.59
N THR A 450 22.20 -17.87 -10.84
CA THR A 450 21.50 -17.53 -9.60
C THR A 450 20.08 -17.08 -9.88
N ILE A 451 19.85 -16.22 -10.88
CA ILE A 451 18.52 -15.75 -11.26
C ILE A 451 17.64 -16.93 -11.71
N LEU A 452 18.14 -17.80 -12.59
CA LEU A 452 17.38 -18.95 -13.09
C LEU A 452 17.09 -19.97 -11.97
N ARG A 453 18.07 -20.29 -11.13
CA ARG A 453 17.86 -21.19 -9.98
C ARG A 453 16.83 -20.60 -9.00
N THR A 454 16.89 -19.30 -8.72
CA THR A 454 15.92 -18.64 -7.85
C THR A 454 14.54 -18.68 -8.47
N TRP A 455 14.43 -18.42 -9.77
CA TRP A 455 13.16 -18.48 -10.50
C TRP A 455 12.51 -19.86 -10.37
N HIS A 456 13.24 -20.95 -10.63
CA HIS A 456 12.73 -22.32 -10.48
C HIS A 456 12.35 -22.66 -9.03
N ALA A 457 13.20 -22.29 -8.05
CA ALA A 457 13.00 -22.63 -6.65
C ALA A 457 11.85 -21.84 -6.00
N LYS A 458 11.58 -20.61 -6.48
CA LYS A 458 10.64 -19.68 -5.86
C LYS A 458 9.37 -19.44 -6.68
N GLN A 459 9.17 -20.16 -7.77
CA GLN A 459 8.02 -19.99 -8.66
C GLN A 459 6.70 -19.99 -7.89
N GLY A 460 5.87 -18.96 -8.12
CA GLY A 460 4.58 -18.78 -7.48
C GLY A 460 4.63 -18.28 -6.03
N ILE A 461 5.82 -18.04 -5.47
CA ILE A 461 5.95 -17.39 -4.15
C ILE A 461 5.71 -15.88 -4.32
N ALA A 462 4.84 -15.31 -3.48
CA ALA A 462 4.54 -13.89 -3.49
C ALA A 462 5.82 -13.04 -3.32
N SER A 463 6.00 -12.07 -4.18
CA SER A 463 7.17 -11.19 -4.18
C SER A 463 6.78 -9.75 -4.55
N PRO A 464 7.38 -8.73 -3.94
CA PRO A 464 7.13 -7.35 -4.29
C PRO A 464 7.75 -6.93 -5.64
N PHE A 465 8.60 -7.78 -6.23
CA PHE A 465 9.39 -7.48 -7.43
C PHE A 465 9.13 -8.43 -8.60
N VAL A 466 8.70 -9.66 -8.35
CA VAL A 466 8.56 -10.69 -9.39
C VAL A 466 7.09 -10.91 -9.75
N HIS A 467 6.72 -10.56 -10.98
CA HIS A 467 5.41 -10.82 -11.56
C HIS A 467 5.44 -12.12 -12.35
N TRP A 468 5.10 -13.24 -11.70
CA TRP A 468 5.19 -14.59 -12.28
C TRP A 468 4.43 -14.80 -13.59
N GLY A 469 3.37 -14.04 -13.83
CA GLY A 469 2.60 -14.09 -15.07
C GLY A 469 3.28 -13.41 -16.27
N ILE A 470 4.31 -12.59 -16.03
CA ILE A 470 5.05 -11.85 -17.07
C ILE A 470 6.47 -12.41 -17.20
N VAL A 471 7.12 -12.67 -16.08
CA VAL A 471 8.53 -13.11 -16.03
C VAL A 471 8.59 -14.61 -16.30
N SER A 472 8.52 -15.02 -17.58
CA SER A 472 8.68 -16.40 -18.02
C SER A 472 10.15 -16.82 -18.08
N GLU A 473 10.42 -18.12 -18.07
CA GLU A 473 11.78 -18.68 -18.21
C GLU A 473 12.40 -18.28 -19.56
N GLU A 474 11.61 -18.30 -20.63
CA GLU A 474 12.03 -17.89 -21.97
C GLU A 474 12.49 -16.43 -21.98
N LEU A 475 11.66 -15.52 -21.45
CA LEU A 475 11.99 -14.10 -21.35
C LEU A 475 13.25 -13.86 -20.52
N LEU A 476 13.39 -14.56 -19.36
CA LEU A 476 14.59 -14.46 -18.52
C LEU A 476 15.84 -14.91 -19.26
N THR A 477 15.79 -16.07 -19.92
CA THR A 477 16.93 -16.63 -20.65
C THR A 477 17.40 -15.68 -21.76
N LEU A 478 16.45 -15.13 -22.54
CA LEU A 478 16.75 -14.15 -23.60
C LEU A 478 17.28 -12.84 -23.01
N ALA A 479 16.66 -12.33 -21.96
CA ALA A 479 17.10 -11.11 -21.28
C ALA A 479 18.52 -11.23 -20.72
N LEU A 480 18.84 -12.36 -20.06
CA LEU A 480 20.18 -12.63 -19.52
C LEU A 480 21.26 -12.77 -20.62
N LYS A 481 20.88 -13.24 -21.83
CA LYS A 481 21.77 -13.27 -23.00
C LYS A 481 22.01 -11.88 -23.60
N CYS A 482 20.98 -10.99 -23.56
CA CYS A 482 20.98 -9.72 -24.27
C CYS A 482 21.41 -8.52 -23.43
N LEU A 483 21.06 -8.51 -22.12
CA LEU A 483 21.32 -7.37 -21.23
C LEU A 483 22.74 -7.45 -20.66
N PRO A 484 23.62 -6.45 -20.92
CA PRO A 484 24.96 -6.44 -20.36
C PRO A 484 24.93 -6.33 -18.82
N PRO A 485 25.82 -7.05 -18.09
CA PRO A 485 25.86 -6.98 -16.63
C PRO A 485 26.11 -5.57 -16.08
N ALA A 486 26.85 -4.74 -16.80
CA ALA A 486 27.05 -3.32 -16.45
C ALA A 486 25.73 -2.53 -16.46
N HIS A 487 24.84 -2.78 -17.42
CA HIS A 487 23.52 -2.15 -17.50
C HIS A 487 22.61 -2.65 -16.39
N LEU A 488 22.60 -3.95 -16.11
CA LEU A 488 21.86 -4.54 -14.99
C LEU A 488 22.32 -3.96 -13.65
N ARG A 489 23.65 -3.86 -13.44
CA ARG A 489 24.20 -3.24 -12.22
C ARG A 489 23.72 -1.80 -12.06
N ALA A 490 23.78 -1.01 -13.10
CA ALA A 490 23.34 0.38 -13.05
C ALA A 490 21.85 0.50 -12.71
N CYS A 491 20.99 -0.33 -13.31
CA CYS A 491 19.57 -0.39 -12.99
C CYS A 491 19.31 -0.84 -11.56
N PHE A 492 20.03 -1.86 -11.09
CA PHE A 492 19.85 -2.39 -9.73
C PHE A 492 20.32 -1.38 -8.67
N MET A 493 21.45 -0.71 -8.90
CA MET A 493 21.89 0.37 -8.01
C MET A 493 20.86 1.50 -7.94
N ARG A 494 20.30 1.91 -9.10
CA ARG A 494 19.25 2.92 -9.12
C ARG A 494 17.98 2.47 -8.37
N LEU A 495 17.58 1.20 -8.49
CA LEU A 495 16.47 0.66 -7.69
C LEU A 495 16.79 0.73 -6.21
N ILE A 496 18.00 0.36 -5.80
CA ILE A 496 18.47 0.37 -4.41
C ILE A 496 18.48 1.80 -3.83
N ASP A 497 18.88 2.78 -4.61
CA ASP A 497 18.94 4.18 -4.19
C ASP A 497 17.56 4.72 -3.75
N ASP A 498 16.47 4.29 -4.42
CA ASP A 498 15.11 4.66 -4.05
C ASP A 498 14.09 3.60 -4.52
N LEU A 499 13.94 2.54 -3.75
CA LEU A 499 13.00 1.44 -4.07
C LEU A 499 11.55 1.91 -4.19
N LYS A 500 11.15 2.95 -3.48
CA LYS A 500 9.76 3.44 -3.50
C LYS A 500 9.42 4.11 -4.83
N HIS A 501 10.32 4.93 -5.36
CA HIS A 501 10.05 5.76 -6.53
C HIS A 501 10.59 5.17 -7.83
N ASN A 502 11.64 4.33 -7.77
CA ASN A 502 12.31 3.79 -8.96
C ASN A 502 11.77 2.43 -9.43
N ARG A 503 10.87 1.78 -8.67
CA ARG A 503 10.23 0.54 -9.12
C ARG A 503 9.14 0.73 -10.18
N ALA A 504 8.80 1.96 -10.54
CA ALA A 504 7.78 2.32 -11.53
C ALA A 504 8.34 3.36 -12.52
N GLY A 505 7.79 3.38 -13.73
CA GLY A 505 8.21 4.27 -14.82
C GLY A 505 9.27 3.67 -15.72
N LEU A 506 9.50 2.37 -15.61
CA LEU A 506 10.31 1.62 -16.58
C LEU A 506 9.54 1.48 -17.90
N PRO A 507 10.22 1.46 -19.06
CA PRO A 507 9.60 1.38 -20.37
C PRO A 507 8.67 0.18 -20.56
N ASP A 508 7.65 0.35 -21.37
CA ASP A 508 6.57 -0.62 -21.58
C ASP A 508 7.06 -1.90 -22.26
N LEU A 509 7.93 -1.76 -23.28
CA LEU A 509 8.37 -2.85 -24.12
C LEU A 509 9.91 -3.02 -24.08
N ILE A 510 10.33 -4.25 -24.29
CA ILE A 510 11.71 -4.59 -24.62
C ILE A 510 11.77 -5.45 -25.88
N GLN A 511 12.60 -5.03 -26.84
CA GLN A 511 13.00 -5.85 -27.98
C GLN A 511 14.33 -6.54 -27.66
N LEU A 512 14.40 -7.84 -27.85
CA LEU A 512 15.60 -8.65 -27.58
C LEU A 512 16.18 -9.17 -28.88
N MET A 513 17.46 -8.93 -29.13
CA MET A 513 18.17 -9.24 -30.37
C MET A 513 19.40 -10.13 -30.05
N PRO A 514 19.19 -11.42 -29.69
CA PRO A 514 20.27 -12.29 -29.21
C PRO A 514 21.38 -12.52 -30.24
N ASP A 515 21.08 -12.38 -31.52
CA ASP A 515 22.00 -12.63 -32.64
C ASP A 515 22.45 -11.33 -33.36
N ALA A 516 22.30 -10.16 -32.67
CA ALA A 516 22.80 -8.90 -33.19
C ALA A 516 24.32 -8.95 -33.45
N PRO A 517 24.83 -8.30 -34.53
CA PRO A 517 26.25 -8.23 -34.85
C PRO A 517 27.09 -7.70 -33.70
N PRO A 518 28.39 -8.08 -33.61
CA PRO A 518 29.29 -7.49 -32.63
C PRO A 518 29.36 -5.98 -32.73
N GLY A 519 29.15 -5.29 -31.61
CA GLY A 519 29.14 -3.82 -31.52
C GLY A 519 27.75 -3.18 -31.66
N GLU A 520 26.75 -3.93 -32.06
CA GLU A 520 25.36 -3.48 -32.05
C GLU A 520 24.64 -3.82 -30.73
N PRO A 521 23.65 -3.01 -30.31
CA PRO A 521 22.86 -3.30 -29.13
C PRO A 521 22.09 -4.61 -29.29
N ARG A 522 22.18 -5.48 -28.27
CA ARG A 522 21.41 -6.74 -28.24
C ARG A 522 20.00 -6.59 -27.65
N TYR A 523 19.64 -5.42 -27.22
CA TYR A 523 18.30 -5.10 -26.73
C TYR A 523 17.99 -3.64 -26.98
N LYS A 524 16.71 -3.30 -26.93
CA LYS A 524 16.19 -1.94 -26.98
C LYS A 524 14.95 -1.84 -26.10
N MET A 525 14.90 -0.83 -25.25
CA MET A 525 13.71 -0.49 -24.47
C MET A 525 12.87 0.53 -25.21
N ILE A 526 11.55 0.41 -25.14
CA ILE A 526 10.62 1.25 -25.88
C ILE A 526 9.52 1.70 -24.93
N GLU A 527 9.44 3.01 -24.75
CA GLU A 527 8.32 3.65 -24.07
C GLU A 527 7.26 3.98 -25.12
N VAL A 528 6.03 3.52 -24.92
CA VAL A 528 4.93 3.68 -25.87
C VAL A 528 3.97 4.76 -25.40
N LYS A 529 3.54 5.62 -26.32
CA LYS A 529 2.56 6.67 -26.07
C LYS A 529 1.43 6.62 -27.08
N GLY A 530 0.22 6.44 -26.60
CA GLY A 530 -1.00 6.55 -27.40
C GLY A 530 -1.33 8.01 -27.75
N PRO A 531 -2.36 8.22 -28.59
CA PRO A 531 -2.81 9.55 -28.95
C PRO A 531 -3.25 10.35 -27.72
N GLY A 532 -2.59 11.51 -27.49
CA GLY A 532 -2.87 12.39 -26.35
C GLY A 532 -2.08 12.09 -25.07
N ASP A 533 -1.33 10.99 -25.02
CA ASP A 533 -0.53 10.64 -23.86
C ASP A 533 0.75 11.47 -23.75
N ARG A 534 1.18 11.72 -22.51
CA ARG A 534 2.43 12.42 -22.20
C ARG A 534 3.30 11.59 -21.28
N LEU A 535 4.62 11.76 -21.39
CA LEU A 535 5.56 11.15 -20.48
C LEU A 535 5.34 11.65 -19.04
N GLN A 536 5.20 10.71 -18.11
CA GLN A 536 5.13 10.99 -16.68
C GLN A 536 6.53 11.30 -16.10
N ASP A 537 6.59 11.96 -14.96
CA ASP A 537 7.87 12.34 -14.33
C ASP A 537 8.78 11.15 -14.00
N ASN A 538 8.21 10.02 -13.55
CA ASN A 538 8.97 8.79 -13.30
C ASN A 538 9.53 8.18 -14.59
N GLN A 539 8.77 8.19 -15.70
CA GLN A 539 9.20 7.74 -17.02
C GLN A 539 10.33 8.64 -17.54
N ARG A 540 10.18 9.96 -17.47
CA ARG A 540 11.24 10.92 -17.85
C ARG A 540 12.53 10.67 -17.08
N ARG A 541 12.47 10.39 -15.77
CA ARG A 541 13.64 10.08 -14.95
C ARG A 541 14.36 8.82 -15.42
N TRP A 542 13.63 7.74 -15.71
CA TRP A 542 14.19 6.49 -16.21
C TRP A 542 14.79 6.66 -17.60
N ILE A 543 14.08 7.28 -18.53
CA ILE A 543 14.56 7.55 -19.90
C ILE A 543 15.85 8.37 -19.85
N SER A 544 15.87 9.47 -19.10
CA SER A 544 17.07 10.29 -18.94
C SER A 544 18.24 9.52 -18.30
N PHE A 545 17.97 8.62 -17.36
CA PHE A 545 18.98 7.74 -16.78
C PHE A 545 19.56 6.78 -17.83
N PHE A 546 18.73 6.13 -18.63
CA PHE A 546 19.17 5.23 -19.69
C PHE A 546 20.02 5.95 -20.74
N CYS A 547 19.57 7.10 -21.21
CA CYS A 547 20.33 7.92 -22.16
C CYS A 547 21.71 8.33 -21.62
N ARG A 548 21.79 8.81 -20.37
CA ARG A 548 23.08 9.19 -19.75
C ARG A 548 24.04 8.02 -19.58
N ARG A 549 23.52 6.79 -19.51
CA ARG A 549 24.31 5.56 -19.37
C ARG A 549 24.59 4.86 -20.70
N GLY A 550 24.16 5.45 -21.83
CA GLY A 550 24.30 4.84 -23.16
C GLY A 550 23.46 3.56 -23.33
N MET A 551 22.40 3.38 -22.54
CA MET A 551 21.48 2.25 -22.68
C MET A 551 20.48 2.53 -23.79
N PRO A 552 20.20 1.55 -24.68
CA PRO A 552 19.29 1.75 -25.80
C PRO A 552 17.84 1.93 -25.31
N VAL A 553 17.29 3.12 -25.48
CA VAL A 553 15.91 3.46 -25.15
C VAL A 553 15.34 4.41 -26.19
N GLU A 554 14.08 4.23 -26.54
CA GLU A 554 13.36 5.07 -27.52
C GLU A 554 11.95 5.37 -27.00
N VAL A 555 11.35 6.47 -27.50
CA VAL A 555 9.94 6.80 -27.24
C VAL A 555 9.16 6.67 -28.56
N CYS A 556 8.15 5.83 -28.54
CA CYS A 556 7.28 5.56 -29.68
C CYS A 556 5.92 6.20 -29.47
N HIS A 557 5.56 7.19 -30.26
CA HIS A 557 4.21 7.73 -30.33
C HIS A 557 3.39 7.01 -31.38
N VAL A 558 2.19 6.56 -31.03
CA VAL A 558 1.28 5.89 -31.95
C VAL A 558 0.22 6.87 -32.44
N ARG A 559 -0.03 6.84 -33.76
CA ARG A 559 -1.18 7.47 -34.39
C ARG A 559 -1.99 6.41 -35.13
N TRP A 560 -3.30 6.39 -34.87
CA TRP A 560 -4.18 5.44 -35.55
C TRP A 560 -4.50 5.89 -36.95
N GLN A 561 -4.33 5.00 -37.92
CA GLN A 561 -4.78 5.22 -39.32
C GLN A 561 -6.29 4.98 -39.41
N PRO A 562 -7.04 5.80 -40.20
CA PRO A 562 -8.42 5.50 -40.52
C PRO A 562 -8.53 4.16 -41.26
N ALA A 563 -9.60 3.42 -41.03
CA ALA A 563 -9.80 2.08 -41.62
C ALA A 563 -9.79 2.04 -43.16
N SER A 564 -9.88 3.19 -43.85
CA SER A 564 -9.87 3.31 -45.31
C SER A 564 -8.48 3.29 -45.95
N GLU A 565 -7.40 3.46 -45.18
CA GLU A 565 -6.02 3.55 -45.73
C GLU A 565 -5.18 2.28 -45.50
N ALA A 566 -5.73 1.27 -44.82
CA ALA A 566 -5.00 0.07 -44.44
C ALA A 566 -4.73 -0.95 -45.57
N GLN A 567 -5.12 -0.68 -46.82
CA GLN A 567 -4.96 -1.61 -47.94
C GLN A 567 -3.94 -1.14 -49.00
N GLY A 568 -2.74 -0.73 -48.61
CA GLY A 568 -1.79 -0.47 -49.71
C GLY A 568 -0.45 0.18 -49.42
N SER A 569 0.01 0.32 -48.21
CA SER A 569 1.31 0.98 -48.01
C SER A 569 2.21 0.21 -47.06
N GLN A 570 3.41 -0.15 -47.48
CA GLN A 570 4.51 -0.39 -46.56
C GLN A 570 4.79 0.90 -45.78
N PRO A 571 4.99 0.87 -44.45
CA PRO A 571 5.22 2.09 -43.69
C PRO A 571 6.57 2.71 -44.04
N GLU A 572 6.52 3.97 -44.46
CA GLU A 572 7.71 4.79 -44.68
C GLU A 572 8.30 5.18 -43.33
N ARG A 573 9.59 4.91 -43.14
CA ARG A 573 10.41 5.44 -42.07
C ARG A 573 10.71 6.91 -42.35
N PHE A 574 10.07 7.82 -41.62
CA PHE A 574 10.43 9.24 -41.69
C PHE A 574 11.53 9.59 -40.69
N GLU A 575 12.47 10.41 -41.20
CA GLU A 575 13.65 10.94 -40.51
C GLU A 575 13.28 11.91 -39.40
N ARG A 576 14.26 12.11 -38.50
CA ARG A 576 14.24 12.96 -37.32
C ARG A 576 13.61 14.32 -37.56
N GLU A 577 12.54 14.67 -36.87
CA GLU A 577 12.19 16.07 -36.63
C GLU A 577 13.00 16.60 -35.44
N GLU A 578 13.90 17.52 -35.71
CA GLU A 578 14.48 18.41 -34.71
C GLU A 578 13.37 19.32 -34.18
N SER A 579 13.08 19.24 -32.89
CA SER A 579 12.08 20.09 -32.26
C SER A 579 12.59 21.52 -32.15
N GLU A 580 12.11 22.38 -33.04
CA GLU A 580 12.11 23.83 -32.79
C GLU A 580 10.99 24.20 -31.79
N ARG A 581 11.43 24.81 -30.72
CA ARG A 581 10.79 25.79 -29.84
C ARG A 581 9.27 25.85 -29.76
N GLU A 582 8.74 25.52 -28.58
CA GLU A 582 7.61 26.23 -27.99
C GLU A 582 7.91 26.51 -26.50
N ASP A 583 8.64 27.60 -26.27
CA ASP A 583 8.62 28.39 -25.03
C ASP A 583 7.77 29.62 -25.34
N ALA A 584 6.52 29.64 -24.90
CA ALA A 584 5.73 30.86 -24.61
C ALA A 584 4.31 30.45 -24.20
N GLU A 585 4.04 30.31 -22.89
CA GLU A 585 2.97 30.96 -22.12
C GLU A 585 2.94 30.42 -20.68
#